data_4b935f0fe0c9c141725f6b11f730dce2
#
_entry.id   4b935f0fe0c9c141725f6b11f730dce2
#
_cell.length_a   1.000
_cell.length_b   1.000
_cell.length_c   1.000
_cell.angle_alpha   90.00
_cell.angle_beta   90.00
_cell.angle_gamma   90.00
#
_symmetry.space_group_name_H-M   'P 1'
#
loop_
_entity.id
_entity.type
_entity.pdbx_description
1 polymer ?
#
loop_
_entity_poly.entity_id
_entity_poly.type
_entity_poly.pdbx_seq_one_letter_code
_entity_poly.pdbx_strand_id
1 'polypeptide(L)'
;AVTHWLETRHLSLDTVLYITPEDLKPDTYSPLRDRYPQGNCSLSVRELLKYTLQQSDNNACDILFRLTGGPQETDRYIRSLGCSHFSITATEDDMHVDLNRSYDNWTTPLEAARLLEIFLTRELFQPSDRQFIRQTLTECETGKDRLVKPIPSGKAVIGHKTGTGDCNAQGQIIGINDIGFFLLPDGSRYSLAVFVKNSEEDAPATAGVIAAISEAVWNFVQ
;
A
#
# COMPACT_ATOMS: atom_id res chain seq x y z
N ALA A 1 2.40 -6.84 8.80
CA ALA A 1 3.47 -7.85 8.79
C ALA A 1 4.76 -7.30 9.40
N VAL A 2 5.36 -6.22 8.84
CA VAL A 2 6.65 -5.66 9.30
C VAL A 2 6.64 -5.34 10.81
N THR A 3 5.66 -4.60 11.30
CA THR A 3 5.55 -4.26 12.74
C THR A 3 5.42 -5.49 13.62
N HIS A 4 4.61 -6.47 13.23
CA HIS A 4 4.51 -7.74 13.93
C HIS A 4 5.84 -8.51 13.96
N TRP A 5 6.54 -8.54 12.81
CA TRP A 5 7.87 -9.17 12.73
C TRP A 5 8.89 -8.51 13.66
N LEU A 6 8.89 -7.18 13.75
CA LEU A 6 9.75 -6.42 14.67
C LEU A 6 9.43 -6.75 16.13
N GLU A 7 8.15 -6.69 16.51
CA GLU A 7 7.72 -6.97 17.89
C GLU A 7 8.10 -8.36 18.36
N THR A 8 7.91 -9.39 17.52
CA THR A 8 8.27 -10.78 17.85
C THR A 8 9.77 -10.98 18.06
N ARG A 9 10.59 -10.01 17.66
CA ARG A 9 12.07 -10.01 17.80
C ARG A 9 12.59 -8.95 18.77
N HIS A 10 11.67 -8.27 19.47
CA HIS A 10 12.01 -7.16 20.38
C HIS A 10 12.77 -6.02 19.67
N LEU A 11 12.49 -5.81 18.39
CA LEU A 11 13.01 -4.72 17.57
C LEU A 11 11.97 -3.60 17.44
N SER A 12 12.39 -2.44 16.98
CA SER A 12 11.53 -1.26 16.79
C SER A 12 11.57 -0.74 15.36
N LEU A 13 10.69 0.20 15.04
CA LEU A 13 10.71 0.92 13.76
C LEU A 13 12.02 1.68 13.51
N ASP A 14 12.80 1.96 14.56
CA ASP A 14 14.10 2.64 14.46
C ASP A 14 15.27 1.67 14.20
N THR A 15 14.97 0.36 14.04
CA THR A 15 15.95 -0.63 13.59
C THR A 15 16.49 -0.22 12.22
N VAL A 16 17.82 -0.15 12.12
CA VAL A 16 18.53 0.34 10.94
C VAL A 16 18.94 -0.84 10.05
N LEU A 17 18.68 -0.71 8.76
CA LEU A 17 19.11 -1.62 7.71
C LEU A 17 20.17 -0.95 6.83
N TYR A 18 21.18 -1.71 6.43
CA TYR A 18 22.12 -1.27 5.42
C TYR A 18 21.57 -1.63 4.03
N ILE A 19 21.47 -0.62 3.18
CA ILE A 19 20.96 -0.72 1.82
C ILE A 19 22.12 -0.82 0.85
N THR A 20 22.22 -1.92 0.17
CA THR A 20 23.27 -2.15 -0.82
C THR A 20 22.86 -1.65 -2.21
N PRO A 21 23.80 -1.49 -3.17
CA PRO A 21 23.45 -1.18 -4.55
C PRO A 21 22.50 -2.21 -5.17
N GLU A 22 22.63 -3.48 -4.81
CA GLU A 22 21.84 -4.60 -5.32
C GLU A 22 20.38 -4.55 -4.86
N ASP A 23 20.10 -3.85 -3.75
CA ASP A 23 18.74 -3.62 -3.24
C ASP A 23 17.97 -2.60 -4.07
N LEU A 24 18.67 -1.81 -4.89
CA LEU A 24 18.11 -0.70 -5.65
C LEU A 24 18.03 -1.06 -7.14
N LYS A 25 16.99 -1.83 -7.49
CA LYS A 25 16.75 -2.23 -8.89
C LYS A 25 16.56 -1.01 -9.79
N PRO A 26 17.21 -0.96 -10.99
CA PRO A 26 17.24 0.24 -11.82
C PRO A 26 15.91 0.52 -12.54
N ASP A 27 15.20 -0.53 -12.97
CA ASP A 27 14.11 -0.43 -13.94
C ASP A 27 12.72 -0.43 -13.29
N THR A 28 12.63 -0.03 -12.03
CA THR A 28 11.36 0.07 -11.29
C THR A 28 11.15 1.47 -10.70
N TYR A 29 9.92 1.81 -10.35
CA TYR A 29 9.62 3.07 -9.69
C TYR A 29 10.19 3.09 -8.26
N SER A 30 11.14 3.99 -8.00
CA SER A 30 11.79 4.05 -6.69
C SER A 30 12.37 5.43 -6.36
N PRO A 31 11.62 6.31 -5.70
CA PRO A 31 12.15 7.55 -5.10
C PRO A 31 13.34 7.33 -4.16
N LEU A 32 13.37 6.18 -3.47
CA LEU A 32 14.51 5.77 -2.64
C LEU A 32 15.79 5.68 -3.46
N ARG A 33 15.76 4.93 -4.58
CA ARG A 33 16.90 4.83 -5.50
C ARG A 33 17.30 6.19 -6.06
N ASP A 34 16.34 7.01 -6.45
CA ASP A 34 16.59 8.32 -7.03
C ASP A 34 17.31 9.25 -6.03
N ARG A 35 17.03 9.09 -4.72
CA ARG A 35 17.71 9.82 -3.65
C ARG A 35 19.06 9.23 -3.29
N TYR A 36 19.22 7.92 -3.35
CA TYR A 36 20.45 7.18 -2.99
C TYR A 36 20.94 6.29 -4.14
N PRO A 37 21.31 6.86 -5.29
CA PRO A 37 21.55 6.08 -6.52
C PRO A 37 22.73 5.09 -6.42
N GLN A 38 23.60 5.28 -5.44
CA GLN A 38 24.73 4.37 -5.18
C GLN A 38 24.42 3.33 -4.09
N GLY A 39 23.24 3.34 -3.52
CA GLY A 39 23.00 2.57 -2.30
C GLY A 39 23.99 2.97 -1.20
N ASN A 40 24.58 1.97 -0.54
CA ASN A 40 25.61 2.13 0.50
C ASN A 40 25.18 3.12 1.59
N CYS A 41 23.92 3.11 1.94
CA CYS A 41 23.33 3.97 2.97
C CYS A 41 22.63 3.12 4.04
N SER A 42 22.38 3.73 5.18
CA SER A 42 21.66 3.10 6.28
C SER A 42 20.35 3.82 6.51
N LEU A 43 19.25 3.08 6.51
CA LEU A 43 17.90 3.62 6.73
C LEU A 43 17.18 2.81 7.79
N SER A 44 16.38 3.48 8.61
CA SER A 44 15.49 2.81 9.56
C SER A 44 14.32 2.13 8.84
N VAL A 45 13.75 1.11 9.47
CA VAL A 45 12.50 0.49 9.00
C VAL A 45 11.38 1.54 8.89
N ARG A 46 11.38 2.52 9.78
CA ARG A 46 10.48 3.67 9.74
C ARG A 46 10.57 4.44 8.40
N GLU A 47 11.80 4.75 7.96
CA GLU A 47 12.04 5.46 6.71
C GLU A 47 11.61 4.62 5.50
N LEU A 48 11.94 3.32 5.49
CA LEU A 48 11.52 2.41 4.42
C LEU A 48 9.99 2.28 4.34
N LEU A 49 9.29 2.22 5.48
CA LEU A 49 7.82 2.23 5.51
C LEU A 49 7.24 3.54 4.96
N LYS A 50 7.88 4.70 5.19
CA LYS A 50 7.46 5.96 4.57
C LYS A 50 7.63 5.91 3.05
N TYR A 51 8.78 5.49 2.54
CA TYR A 51 8.97 5.31 1.10
C TYR A 51 7.90 4.39 0.50
N THR A 52 7.64 3.24 1.13
CA THR A 52 6.66 2.26 0.65
C THR A 52 5.23 2.79 0.70
N LEU A 53 4.80 3.38 1.82
CA LEU A 53 3.40 3.74 2.05
C LEU A 53 3.03 5.12 1.51
N GLN A 54 3.91 6.12 1.63
CA GLN A 54 3.63 7.48 1.17
C GLN A 54 3.92 7.66 -0.33
N GLN A 55 5.05 7.09 -0.80
CA GLN A 55 5.56 7.31 -2.15
C GLN A 55 5.42 6.09 -3.06
N SER A 56 4.94 4.95 -2.52
CA SER A 56 4.77 3.70 -3.30
C SER A 56 6.08 3.16 -3.89
N ASP A 57 7.17 3.22 -3.14
CA ASP A 57 8.50 2.81 -3.56
C ASP A 57 8.64 1.29 -3.63
N ASN A 58 8.94 0.75 -4.81
CA ASN A 58 9.03 -0.68 -5.04
C ASN A 58 10.27 -1.30 -4.39
N ASN A 59 11.43 -0.66 -4.48
CA ASN A 59 12.64 -1.17 -3.83
C ASN A 59 12.51 -1.19 -2.31
N ALA A 60 11.94 -0.15 -1.70
CA ALA A 60 11.67 -0.13 -0.27
C ALA A 60 10.69 -1.24 0.14
N CYS A 61 9.69 -1.53 -0.68
CA CYS A 61 8.75 -2.63 -0.48
C CYS A 61 9.48 -3.99 -0.44
N ASP A 62 10.33 -4.24 -1.43
CA ASP A 62 11.07 -5.51 -1.53
C ASP A 62 12.14 -5.68 -0.44
N ILE A 63 12.79 -4.59 -0.02
CA ILE A 63 13.67 -4.60 1.15
C ILE A 63 12.90 -5.03 2.41
N LEU A 64 11.68 -4.52 2.59
CA LEU A 64 10.80 -4.89 3.71
C LEU A 64 10.28 -6.33 3.60
N PHE A 65 9.98 -6.83 2.39
CA PHE A 65 9.69 -8.26 2.18
C PHE A 65 10.87 -9.14 2.57
N ARG A 66 12.09 -8.80 2.13
CA ARG A 66 13.31 -9.53 2.51
C ARG A 66 13.51 -9.53 4.03
N LEU A 67 13.32 -8.41 4.70
CA LEU A 67 13.41 -8.30 6.16
C LEU A 67 12.48 -9.29 6.85
N THR A 68 11.25 -9.42 6.38
CA THR A 68 10.21 -10.23 7.02
C THR A 68 10.21 -11.71 6.59
N GLY A 69 11.03 -12.10 5.62
CA GLY A 69 11.10 -13.47 5.10
C GLY A 69 10.30 -13.71 3.82
N GLY A 70 9.90 -12.64 3.14
CA GLY A 70 9.27 -12.67 1.82
C GLY A 70 7.75 -12.48 1.82
N PRO A 71 7.14 -12.46 0.62
CA PRO A 71 5.70 -12.27 0.44
C PRO A 71 4.87 -13.34 1.17
N GLN A 72 5.34 -14.59 1.19
CA GLN A 72 4.63 -15.72 1.83
C GLN A 72 4.49 -15.56 3.35
N GLU A 73 5.46 -14.92 4.02
CA GLU A 73 5.35 -14.62 5.45
C GLU A 73 4.31 -13.51 5.68
N THR A 74 4.25 -12.53 4.80
CA THR A 74 3.20 -11.51 4.83
C THR A 74 1.83 -12.11 4.59
N ASP A 75 1.69 -12.98 3.58
CA ASP A 75 0.44 -13.73 3.32
C ASP A 75 0.00 -14.52 4.57
N ARG A 76 0.91 -15.27 5.17
CA ARG A 76 0.62 -16.07 6.38
C ARG A 76 0.16 -15.19 7.53
N TYR A 77 0.82 -14.06 7.75
CA TYR A 77 0.43 -13.12 8.81
C TYR A 77 -0.97 -12.56 8.57
N ILE A 78 -1.27 -12.09 7.35
CA ILE A 78 -2.59 -11.53 7.03
C ILE A 78 -3.70 -12.60 7.18
N ARG A 79 -3.43 -13.86 6.80
CA ARG A 79 -4.36 -14.98 7.06
C ARG A 79 -4.61 -15.20 8.54
N SER A 80 -3.59 -15.04 9.39
CA SER A 80 -3.74 -15.18 10.83
C SER A 80 -4.67 -14.12 11.45
N LEU A 81 -4.86 -12.99 10.77
CA LEU A 81 -5.81 -11.95 11.16
C LEU A 81 -7.27 -12.30 10.81
N GLY A 82 -7.48 -13.38 10.06
CA GLY A 82 -8.81 -13.86 9.63
C GLY A 82 -9.18 -13.43 8.20
N CYS A 83 -8.26 -12.86 7.43
CA CYS A 83 -8.44 -12.61 6.00
C CYS A 83 -8.16 -13.89 5.20
N SER A 84 -8.95 -14.17 4.17
CA SER A 84 -8.84 -15.41 3.39
C SER A 84 -8.93 -15.23 1.88
N HIS A 85 -9.57 -14.15 1.41
CA HIS A 85 -9.81 -13.90 -0.01
C HIS A 85 -8.75 -13.00 -0.61
N PHE A 86 -7.50 -13.44 -0.55
CA PHE A 86 -6.32 -12.75 -1.11
C PHE A 86 -5.18 -13.74 -1.34
N SER A 87 -4.17 -13.29 -2.08
CA SER A 87 -2.89 -13.97 -2.27
C SER A 87 -1.78 -12.95 -2.37
N ILE A 88 -0.66 -13.19 -1.69
CA ILE A 88 0.57 -12.40 -1.79
C ILE A 88 1.71 -13.39 -1.98
N THR A 89 2.23 -13.50 -3.22
CA THR A 89 3.24 -14.50 -3.60
C THR A 89 4.42 -13.94 -4.35
N ALA A 90 4.28 -12.74 -4.91
CA ALA A 90 5.30 -12.08 -5.72
C ALA A 90 5.79 -10.78 -5.05
N THR A 91 7.07 -10.48 -5.20
CA THR A 91 7.68 -9.19 -4.88
C THR A 91 7.43 -8.19 -6.01
N GLU A 92 7.79 -6.92 -5.80
CA GLU A 92 7.76 -5.91 -6.86
C GLU A 92 8.73 -6.27 -8.01
N ASP A 93 9.93 -6.79 -7.68
CA ASP A 93 10.91 -7.25 -8.67
C ASP A 93 10.39 -8.45 -9.47
N ASP A 94 9.75 -9.42 -8.81
CA ASP A 94 9.09 -10.56 -9.49
C ASP A 94 8.07 -10.09 -10.52
N MET A 95 7.23 -9.11 -10.16
CA MET A 95 6.18 -8.57 -11.03
C MET A 95 6.76 -7.72 -12.17
N HIS A 96 7.88 -7.05 -11.92
CA HIS A 96 8.59 -6.29 -12.93
C HIS A 96 9.25 -7.21 -13.98
N VAL A 97 9.89 -8.30 -13.54
CA VAL A 97 10.55 -9.29 -14.43
C VAL A 97 9.52 -10.06 -15.27
N ASP A 98 8.39 -10.43 -14.68
CA ASP A 98 7.28 -11.10 -15.37
C ASP A 98 5.95 -10.47 -14.95
N LEU A 99 5.38 -9.65 -15.83
CA LEU A 99 4.13 -8.95 -15.59
C LEU A 99 2.96 -9.88 -15.22
N ASN A 100 2.98 -11.14 -15.68
CA ASN A 100 1.94 -12.11 -15.32
C ASN A 100 1.94 -12.42 -13.82
N ARG A 101 3.11 -12.31 -13.15
CA ARG A 101 3.21 -12.46 -11.70
C ARG A 101 2.38 -11.43 -10.92
N SER A 102 2.05 -10.30 -11.54
CA SER A 102 1.14 -9.31 -10.93
C SER A 102 -0.27 -9.86 -10.68
N TYR A 103 -0.71 -10.85 -11.45
CA TYR A 103 -2.00 -11.50 -11.23
C TYR A 103 -1.98 -12.59 -10.14
N ASP A 104 -0.79 -13.02 -9.70
CA ASP A 104 -0.62 -13.94 -8.57
C ASP A 104 -0.87 -13.21 -7.23
N ASN A 105 -0.63 -11.90 -7.20
CA ASN A 105 -1.00 -11.02 -6.09
C ASN A 105 -2.42 -10.48 -6.33
N TRP A 106 -3.37 -10.92 -5.53
CA TRP A 106 -4.76 -10.48 -5.69
C TRP A 106 -5.50 -10.41 -4.35
N THR A 107 -6.54 -9.62 -4.31
CA THR A 107 -7.52 -9.59 -3.23
C THR A 107 -8.89 -9.16 -3.76
N THR A 108 -9.93 -9.31 -2.96
CA THR A 108 -11.24 -8.72 -3.24
C THR A 108 -11.36 -7.34 -2.58
N PRO A 109 -12.16 -6.41 -3.15
CA PRO A 109 -12.41 -5.11 -2.50
C PRO A 109 -12.93 -5.26 -1.06
N LEU A 110 -13.83 -6.22 -0.83
CA LEU A 110 -14.37 -6.47 0.51
C LEU A 110 -13.28 -6.93 1.49
N GLU A 111 -12.37 -7.81 1.07
CA GLU A 111 -11.29 -8.28 1.94
C GLU A 111 -10.28 -7.17 2.25
N ALA A 112 -9.96 -6.31 1.28
CA ALA A 112 -9.10 -5.16 1.48
C ALA A 112 -9.74 -4.15 2.47
N ALA A 113 -11.02 -3.84 2.31
CA ALA A 113 -11.76 -2.98 3.25
C ALA A 113 -11.82 -3.61 4.66
N ARG A 114 -11.99 -4.93 4.75
CA ARG A 114 -11.96 -5.68 6.02
C ARG A 114 -10.59 -5.61 6.69
N LEU A 115 -9.50 -5.71 5.95
CA LEU A 115 -8.15 -5.57 6.50
C LEU A 115 -7.92 -4.18 7.09
N LEU A 116 -8.41 -3.12 6.43
CA LEU A 116 -8.37 -1.75 6.95
C LEU A 116 -9.18 -1.63 8.25
N GLU A 117 -10.37 -2.22 8.32
CA GLU A 117 -11.18 -2.23 9.54
C GLU A 117 -10.49 -3.00 10.68
N ILE A 118 -9.86 -4.14 10.40
CA ILE A 118 -9.03 -4.87 11.36
C ILE A 118 -7.90 -3.98 11.90
N PHE A 119 -7.20 -3.27 11.01
CA PHE A 119 -6.14 -2.33 11.39
C PHE A 119 -6.64 -1.21 12.30
N LEU A 120 -7.82 -0.66 12.03
CA LEU A 120 -8.39 0.45 12.80
C LEU A 120 -8.92 0.02 14.17
N THR A 121 -9.42 -1.22 14.30
CA THR A 121 -10.20 -1.65 15.48
C THR A 121 -9.48 -2.60 16.40
N ARG A 122 -8.51 -3.39 15.90
CA ARG A 122 -7.79 -4.36 16.71
C ARG A 122 -6.46 -3.80 17.21
N GLU A 123 -6.06 -4.23 18.39
CA GLU A 123 -4.72 -3.98 18.93
C GLU A 123 -3.72 -5.00 18.35
N LEU A 124 -3.30 -4.76 17.11
CA LEU A 124 -2.41 -5.66 16.38
C LEU A 124 -0.95 -5.55 16.81
N PHE A 125 -0.54 -4.39 17.28
CA PHE A 125 0.83 -4.04 17.68
C PHE A 125 0.81 -2.77 18.53
N GLN A 126 1.99 -2.33 19.01
CA GLN A 126 2.11 -1.20 19.93
C GLN A 126 1.34 0.05 19.43
N PRO A 127 0.71 0.81 20.34
CA PRO A 127 -0.08 2.01 19.96
C PRO A 127 0.74 3.03 19.17
N SER A 128 2.02 3.23 19.49
CA SER A 128 2.94 4.13 18.77
C SER A 128 3.12 3.73 17.32
N ASP A 129 3.28 2.44 17.05
CA ASP A 129 3.50 1.91 15.70
C ASP A 129 2.21 1.96 14.88
N ARG A 130 1.06 1.68 15.53
CA ARG A 130 -0.25 1.85 14.90
C ARG A 130 -0.51 3.31 14.52
N GLN A 131 -0.17 4.24 15.42
CA GLN A 131 -0.30 5.67 15.14
C GLN A 131 0.63 6.09 14.00
N PHE A 132 1.87 5.62 13.98
CA PHE A 132 2.82 5.88 12.91
C PHE A 132 2.28 5.41 11.54
N ILE A 133 1.82 4.15 11.43
CA ILE A 133 1.27 3.63 10.16
C ILE A 133 0.04 4.42 9.75
N ARG A 134 -0.88 4.72 10.68
CA ARG A 134 -2.06 5.52 10.39
C ARG A 134 -1.69 6.89 9.86
N GLN A 135 -0.75 7.58 10.49
CA GLN A 135 -0.25 8.87 10.04
C GLN A 135 0.40 8.77 8.66
N THR A 136 1.27 7.77 8.45
CA THR A 136 1.96 7.54 7.18
C THR A 136 0.98 7.32 6.02
N LEU A 137 -0.11 6.56 6.24
CA LEU A 137 -1.17 6.39 5.25
C LEU A 137 -1.97 7.69 5.01
N THR A 138 -2.17 8.52 6.06
CA THR A 138 -2.84 9.83 5.92
C THR A 138 -1.98 10.84 5.15
N GLU A 139 -0.67 10.68 5.21
CA GLU A 139 0.32 11.49 4.48
C GLU A 139 0.68 10.89 3.12
N CYS A 140 -0.14 10.00 2.55
CA CYS A 140 0.10 9.40 1.24
C CYS A 140 0.20 10.47 0.15
N GLU A 141 1.25 10.40 -0.65
CA GLU A 141 1.57 11.39 -1.69
C GLU A 141 1.01 11.02 -3.07
N THR A 142 0.65 9.73 -3.27
CA THR A 142 0.16 9.20 -4.54
C THR A 142 -1.37 9.21 -4.61
N GLY A 143 -1.96 9.14 -5.83
CA GLY A 143 -3.39 8.95 -6.06
C GLY A 143 -4.29 10.09 -5.61
N LYS A 144 -3.79 11.33 -5.65
CA LYS A 144 -4.61 12.53 -5.36
C LYS A 144 -5.79 12.70 -6.32
N ASP A 145 -5.79 11.97 -7.41
CA ASP A 145 -6.83 11.88 -8.44
C ASP A 145 -7.84 10.75 -8.23
N ARG A 146 -7.69 9.95 -7.14
CA ARG A 146 -8.51 8.77 -6.85
C ARG A 146 -9.44 8.99 -5.66
N LEU A 147 -9.42 8.13 -4.64
CA LEU A 147 -10.36 8.15 -3.50
C LEU A 147 -10.47 9.50 -2.80
N VAL A 148 -9.37 10.23 -2.67
CA VAL A 148 -9.32 11.51 -1.95
C VAL A 148 -9.83 12.69 -2.76
N LYS A 149 -9.86 12.58 -4.09
CA LYS A 149 -10.17 13.69 -5.01
C LYS A 149 -11.51 14.40 -4.72
N PRO A 150 -12.62 13.69 -4.54
CA PRO A 150 -13.93 14.34 -4.38
C PRO A 150 -14.19 14.87 -2.96
N ILE A 151 -13.34 14.53 -1.99
CA ILE A 151 -13.59 14.82 -0.59
C ILE A 151 -13.12 16.25 -0.28
N PRO A 152 -14.00 17.14 0.22
CA PRO A 152 -13.61 18.49 0.56
C PRO A 152 -12.58 18.51 1.69
N SER A 153 -11.59 19.40 1.57
CA SER A 153 -10.52 19.54 2.57
C SER A 153 -11.08 19.74 3.99
N GLY A 154 -10.52 19.01 4.95
CA GLY A 154 -10.89 19.12 6.37
C GLY A 154 -12.23 18.44 6.74
N LYS A 155 -12.93 17.78 5.81
CA LYS A 155 -14.18 17.09 6.09
C LYS A 155 -14.02 15.66 6.56
N ALA A 156 -12.86 15.06 6.32
CA ALA A 156 -12.47 13.75 6.84
C ALA A 156 -10.95 13.65 7.01
N VAL A 157 -10.50 12.79 7.90
CA VAL A 157 -9.12 12.30 7.91
C VAL A 157 -9.10 11.03 7.08
N ILE A 158 -8.32 11.03 6.00
CA ILE A 158 -8.28 9.94 5.04
C ILE A 158 -6.87 9.35 5.04
N GLY A 159 -6.75 8.06 5.29
CA GLY A 159 -5.51 7.32 5.07
C GLY A 159 -5.73 6.31 3.96
N HIS A 160 -4.85 6.31 2.95
CA HIS A 160 -5.06 5.45 1.78
C HIS A 160 -3.74 4.92 1.21
N LYS A 161 -3.84 3.90 0.34
CA LYS A 161 -2.73 3.37 -0.43
C LYS A 161 -3.18 2.99 -1.83
N THR A 162 -2.45 3.49 -2.81
CA THR A 162 -2.69 3.24 -4.23
C THR A 162 -1.93 2.02 -4.75
N GLY A 163 -2.43 1.44 -5.85
CA GLY A 163 -1.72 0.50 -6.70
C GLY A 163 -1.86 0.94 -8.16
N THR A 164 -0.77 0.87 -8.92
CA THR A 164 -0.75 1.17 -10.35
C THR A 164 0.15 0.16 -11.03
N GLY A 165 -0.42 -0.62 -11.94
CA GLY A 165 0.29 -1.62 -12.73
C GLY A 165 0.64 -1.11 -14.12
N ASP A 166 1.54 -1.83 -14.79
CA ASP A 166 1.94 -1.58 -16.17
C ASP A 166 0.88 -2.03 -17.18
N CYS A 167 1.14 -1.78 -18.46
CA CYS A 167 0.28 -2.27 -19.54
C CYS A 167 0.65 -3.71 -19.93
N ASN A 168 -0.36 -4.56 -20.12
CA ASN A 168 -0.18 -5.90 -20.66
C ASN A 168 0.05 -5.88 -22.19
N ALA A 169 0.26 -7.04 -22.80
CA ALA A 169 0.50 -7.18 -24.23
C ALA A 169 -0.69 -6.70 -25.11
N GLN A 170 -1.87 -6.57 -24.55
CA GLN A 170 -3.06 -6.03 -25.20
C GLN A 170 -3.19 -4.51 -25.05
N GLY A 171 -2.23 -3.85 -24.41
CA GLY A 171 -2.25 -2.41 -24.15
C GLY A 171 -3.16 -2.00 -22.99
N GLN A 172 -3.71 -2.96 -22.22
CA GLN A 172 -4.57 -2.69 -21.08
C GLN A 172 -3.71 -2.43 -19.83
N ILE A 173 -4.07 -1.44 -19.04
CA ILE A 173 -3.46 -1.22 -17.71
C ILE A 173 -3.96 -2.34 -16.78
N ILE A 174 -3.05 -3.18 -16.27
CA ILE A 174 -3.41 -4.38 -15.51
C ILE A 174 -4.12 -4.07 -14.19
N GLY A 175 -3.87 -2.90 -13.59
CA GLY A 175 -4.56 -2.47 -12.39
C GLY A 175 -4.37 -0.99 -12.08
N ILE A 176 -5.45 -0.30 -11.77
CA ILE A 176 -5.45 1.01 -11.10
C ILE A 176 -6.37 0.88 -9.90
N ASN A 177 -5.79 1.02 -8.71
CA ASN A 177 -6.43 0.66 -7.48
C ASN A 177 -6.23 1.75 -6.43
N ASP A 178 -7.16 1.84 -5.48
CA ASP A 178 -6.98 2.60 -4.26
C ASP A 178 -7.81 1.98 -3.13
N ILE A 179 -7.23 1.89 -1.94
CA ILE A 179 -7.91 1.46 -0.72
C ILE A 179 -7.69 2.49 0.36
N GLY A 180 -8.72 2.80 1.15
CA GLY A 180 -8.59 3.82 2.19
C GLY A 180 -9.61 3.70 3.29
N PHE A 181 -9.25 4.29 4.43
CA PHE A 181 -10.18 4.54 5.54
C PHE A 181 -10.49 6.02 5.64
N PHE A 182 -11.72 6.33 6.04
CA PHE A 182 -12.25 7.67 6.19
C PHE A 182 -12.77 7.84 7.62
N LEU A 183 -12.26 8.82 8.34
CA LEU A 183 -12.66 9.14 9.70
C LEU A 183 -13.39 10.49 9.68
N LEU A 184 -14.64 10.48 10.04
CA LEU A 184 -15.52 11.63 9.96
C LEU A 184 -15.47 12.44 11.28
N PRO A 185 -15.81 13.75 11.25
CA PRO A 185 -15.75 14.60 12.43
C PRO A 185 -16.72 14.19 13.56
N ASP A 186 -17.82 13.49 13.21
CA ASP A 186 -18.78 12.97 14.17
C ASP A 186 -18.35 11.69 14.90
N GLY A 187 -17.14 11.19 14.55
CA GLY A 187 -16.57 9.95 15.08
C GLY A 187 -16.95 8.69 14.30
N SER A 188 -17.82 8.79 13.32
CA SER A 188 -18.10 7.68 12.40
C SER A 188 -16.94 7.45 11.44
N ARG A 189 -16.90 6.28 10.83
CA ARG A 189 -15.87 5.90 9.86
C ARG A 189 -16.39 4.91 8.85
N TYR A 190 -15.70 4.83 7.71
CA TYR A 190 -15.87 3.75 6.74
C TYR A 190 -14.55 3.41 6.06
N SER A 191 -14.47 2.23 5.47
CA SER A 191 -13.35 1.80 4.63
C SER A 191 -13.87 1.56 3.22
N LEU A 192 -13.11 1.99 2.22
CA LEU A 192 -13.46 1.87 0.81
C LEU A 192 -12.27 1.27 0.04
N ALA A 193 -12.56 0.31 -0.81
CA ALA A 193 -11.58 -0.27 -1.73
C ALA A 193 -12.18 -0.31 -3.13
N VAL A 194 -11.46 0.25 -4.10
CA VAL A 194 -11.87 0.26 -5.51
C VAL A 194 -10.72 -0.26 -6.36
N PHE A 195 -11.02 -1.31 -7.12
CA PHE A 195 -10.06 -1.97 -8.01
C PHE A 195 -10.58 -1.93 -9.45
N VAL A 196 -9.77 -1.38 -10.36
CA VAL A 196 -10.02 -1.43 -11.79
C VAL A 196 -8.94 -2.29 -12.42
N LYS A 197 -9.36 -3.38 -13.06
CA LYS A 197 -8.48 -4.39 -13.66
C LYS A 197 -8.60 -4.37 -15.17
N ASN A 198 -7.45 -4.48 -15.87
CA ASN A 198 -7.37 -4.56 -17.33
C ASN A 198 -8.13 -3.42 -18.02
N SER A 199 -7.85 -2.19 -17.61
CA SER A 199 -8.49 -1.02 -18.21
C SER A 199 -7.97 -0.76 -19.61
N GLU A 200 -8.89 -0.54 -20.55
CA GLU A 200 -8.60 -0.10 -21.91
C GLU A 200 -8.52 1.44 -22.04
N GLU A 201 -8.96 2.14 -20.98
CA GLU A 201 -8.85 3.59 -20.87
C GLU A 201 -7.46 3.99 -20.37
N ASP A 202 -7.11 5.26 -20.56
CA ASP A 202 -5.89 5.83 -20.00
C ASP A 202 -5.92 5.91 -18.45
N ALA A 203 -4.76 6.12 -17.84
CA ALA A 203 -4.65 6.17 -16.40
C ALA A 203 -5.50 7.29 -15.75
N PRO A 204 -5.59 8.53 -16.29
CA PRO A 204 -6.47 9.57 -15.78
C PRO A 204 -7.97 9.22 -15.83
N ALA A 205 -8.44 8.64 -16.94
CA ALA A 205 -9.84 8.23 -17.08
C ALA A 205 -10.17 7.12 -16.08
N THR A 206 -9.31 6.11 -15.98
CA THR A 206 -9.46 4.99 -15.04
C THR A 206 -9.43 5.47 -13.57
N ALA A 207 -8.53 6.40 -13.22
CA ALA A 207 -8.51 7.02 -11.89
C ALA A 207 -9.79 7.82 -11.61
N GLY A 208 -10.37 8.45 -12.64
CA GLY A 208 -11.64 9.16 -12.58
C GLY A 208 -12.81 8.25 -12.16
N VAL A 209 -12.81 6.98 -12.56
CA VAL A 209 -13.82 6.00 -12.10
C VAL A 209 -13.73 5.78 -10.59
N ILE A 210 -12.52 5.66 -10.05
CA ILE A 210 -12.30 5.52 -8.61
C ILE A 210 -12.82 6.76 -7.86
N ALA A 211 -12.51 7.96 -8.38
CA ALA A 211 -12.97 9.21 -7.79
C ALA A 211 -14.50 9.32 -7.81
N ALA A 212 -15.15 8.94 -8.93
CA ALA A 212 -16.61 8.98 -9.03
C ALA A 212 -17.31 8.01 -8.05
N ILE A 213 -16.74 6.82 -7.85
CA ILE A 213 -17.24 5.86 -6.85
C ILE A 213 -17.06 6.44 -5.44
N SER A 214 -15.90 7.03 -5.15
CA SER A 214 -15.64 7.68 -3.86
C SER A 214 -16.64 8.82 -3.60
N GLU A 215 -16.94 9.64 -4.61
CA GLU A 215 -17.93 10.73 -4.52
C GLU A 215 -19.33 10.20 -4.21
N ALA A 216 -19.75 9.14 -4.90
CA ALA A 216 -21.05 8.52 -4.67
C ALA A 216 -21.20 7.99 -3.23
N VAL A 217 -20.13 7.31 -2.72
CA VAL A 217 -20.10 6.83 -1.33
C VAL A 217 -20.11 8.01 -0.35
N TRP A 218 -19.30 9.04 -0.60
CA TRP A 218 -19.24 10.23 0.22
C TRP A 218 -20.61 10.90 0.36
N ASN A 219 -21.31 11.10 -0.75
CA ASN A 219 -22.64 11.71 -0.77
C ASN A 219 -23.71 10.84 -0.07
N PHE A 220 -23.50 9.53 -0.02
CA PHE A 220 -24.42 8.62 0.68
C PHE A 220 -24.23 8.63 2.20
N VAL A 221 -23.00 8.85 2.69
CA VAL A 221 -22.69 8.77 4.14
C VAL A 221 -22.79 10.12 4.87
N GLN A 222 -23.04 11.22 4.13
CA GLN A 222 -23.31 12.56 4.70
C GLN A 222 -24.78 12.69 5.07
#